data_a033d3dd7e9b65e7b66814dcd6564281
#
_entry.id   a033d3dd7e9b65e7b66814dcd6564281
#
_cell.length_a   1.000
_cell.length_b   1.000
_cell.length_c   1.000
_cell.angle_alpha   90.00
_cell.angle_beta   90.00
_cell.angle_gamma   90.00
#
_symmetry.space_group_name_H-M   'P 1'
#
loop_
_entity.id
_entity.type
_entity.pdbx_description
1 polymer ?
#
loop_
_entity_poly.entity_id
_entity_poly.type
_entity_poly.pdbx_seq_one_letter_code
_entity_poly.pdbx_strand_id
1 'polypeptide(L)'
;MQLSTAGLDLIKRSEGFRSKTYLDIAGHPTIGYGHCLEHNECYPSGIGETEASVILLWDVREAEQAISRLVRVELTQGQFDALVDFTFNLGSSRLAGSTLLHALNTGHYDLAATELLRWDHAGEHEVAALKARRAEEFRLWTGKEAKQEAA
;
A
#
# COMPACT_ATOMS: atom_id res chain seq x y z
N MET A 1 8.63 -13.43 3.12
CA MET A 1 7.46 -13.03 3.95
C MET A 1 6.25 -12.86 3.06
N GLN A 2 5.06 -12.90 3.60
CA GLN A 2 3.79 -12.64 2.92
C GLN A 2 3.00 -11.62 3.73
N LEU A 3 2.10 -10.90 3.06
CA LEU A 3 1.21 -9.92 3.70
C LEU A 3 0.34 -10.59 4.77
N SER A 4 0.31 -9.99 5.96
CA SER A 4 -0.54 -10.47 7.05
C SER A 4 -2.00 -10.03 6.87
N THR A 5 -2.90 -10.58 7.69
CA THR A 5 -4.29 -10.12 7.75
C THR A 5 -4.38 -8.64 8.09
N ALA A 6 -3.54 -8.12 9.00
CA ALA A 6 -3.53 -6.71 9.36
C ALA A 6 -3.12 -5.80 8.18
N GLY A 7 -2.11 -6.21 7.42
CA GLY A 7 -1.72 -5.50 6.20
C GLY A 7 -2.79 -5.56 5.11
N LEU A 8 -3.40 -6.72 4.91
CA LEU A 8 -4.50 -6.88 3.96
C LEU A 8 -5.71 -6.00 4.32
N ASP A 9 -6.06 -5.92 5.60
CA ASP A 9 -7.15 -5.08 6.08
C ASP A 9 -6.85 -3.59 5.90
N LEU A 10 -5.60 -3.17 6.05
CA LEU A 10 -5.19 -1.79 5.75
C LEU A 10 -5.42 -1.46 4.27
N ILE A 11 -4.97 -2.31 3.36
CA ILE A 11 -5.18 -2.11 1.91
C ILE A 11 -6.68 -2.05 1.59
N LYS A 12 -7.46 -2.99 2.09
CA LYS A 12 -8.92 -3.03 1.88
C LYS A 12 -9.62 -1.74 2.33
N ARG A 13 -9.29 -1.23 3.52
CA ARG A 13 -9.87 0.02 4.04
C ARG A 13 -9.44 1.23 3.20
N SER A 14 -8.21 1.23 2.72
CA SER A 14 -7.66 2.34 1.94
C SER A 14 -8.23 2.39 0.52
N GLU A 15 -8.39 1.24 -0.13
CA GLU A 15 -8.90 1.15 -1.51
C GLU A 15 -10.43 1.23 -1.57
N GLY A 16 -11.12 0.69 -0.57
CA GLY A 16 -12.58 0.53 -0.59
C GLY A 16 -13.05 -0.58 -1.55
N PHE A 17 -14.24 -1.12 -1.29
CA PHE A 17 -14.81 -2.21 -2.08
C PHE A 17 -15.86 -1.71 -3.07
N ARG A 18 -15.74 -2.15 -4.32
CA ARG A 18 -16.74 -1.96 -5.37
C ARG A 18 -17.11 -3.30 -6.00
N SER A 19 -18.38 -3.69 -5.87
CA SER A 19 -18.89 -4.97 -6.40
C SER A 19 -19.07 -4.98 -7.92
N LYS A 20 -19.22 -3.83 -8.54
CA LYS A 20 -19.41 -3.65 -9.99
C LYS A 20 -18.21 -2.95 -10.62
N THR A 21 -17.95 -3.26 -11.88
CA THR A 21 -16.95 -2.56 -12.67
C THR A 21 -17.28 -1.07 -12.77
N TYR A 22 -16.27 -0.23 -12.57
CA TYR A 22 -16.31 1.22 -12.71
C TYR A 22 -15.07 1.71 -13.45
N LEU A 23 -15.08 2.94 -13.91
CA LEU A 23 -13.89 3.58 -14.46
C LEU A 23 -13.17 4.36 -13.37
N ASP A 24 -11.87 4.13 -13.24
CA ASP A 24 -11.03 4.93 -12.34
C ASP A 24 -10.81 6.36 -12.89
N ILE A 25 -10.05 7.20 -12.18
CA ILE A 25 -9.77 8.59 -12.58
C ILE A 25 -9.09 8.65 -13.96
N ALA A 26 -8.29 7.65 -14.31
CA ALA A 26 -7.59 7.56 -15.59
C ALA A 26 -8.46 6.91 -16.71
N GLY A 27 -9.69 6.48 -16.38
CA GLY A 27 -10.62 5.85 -17.30
C GLY A 27 -10.40 4.35 -17.49
N HIS A 28 -9.66 3.68 -16.60
CA HIS A 28 -9.43 2.24 -16.65
C HIS A 28 -10.57 1.48 -15.95
N PRO A 29 -11.11 0.40 -16.58
CA PRO A 29 -12.06 -0.48 -15.92
C PRO A 29 -11.47 -1.10 -14.67
N THR A 30 -12.16 -0.95 -13.55
CA THR A 30 -11.67 -1.32 -12.22
C THR A 30 -12.78 -2.00 -11.43
N ILE A 31 -12.46 -2.95 -10.57
CA ILE A 31 -13.42 -3.68 -9.73
C ILE A 31 -12.80 -4.08 -8.37
N GLY A 32 -13.62 -4.46 -7.41
CA GLY A 32 -13.18 -4.98 -6.13
C GLY A 32 -12.45 -3.93 -5.30
N TYR A 33 -11.24 -4.24 -4.86
CA TYR A 33 -10.36 -3.35 -4.11
C TYR A 33 -9.32 -2.67 -5.02
N GLY A 34 -9.80 -2.03 -6.08
CA GLY A 34 -8.94 -1.29 -6.99
C GLY A 34 -8.24 -2.15 -8.06
N HIS A 35 -8.72 -3.37 -8.31
CA HIS A 35 -8.20 -4.23 -9.36
C HIS A 35 -8.51 -3.65 -10.74
N CYS A 36 -7.47 -3.30 -11.51
CA CYS A 36 -7.61 -2.87 -12.89
C CYS A 36 -7.79 -4.10 -13.79
N LEU A 37 -8.91 -4.17 -14.52
CA LEU A 37 -9.23 -5.31 -15.37
C LEU A 37 -8.22 -5.44 -16.52
N GLU A 38 -7.69 -6.66 -16.68
CA GLU A 38 -6.89 -7.01 -17.85
C GLU A 38 -7.77 -7.26 -19.08
N HIS A 39 -7.14 -7.34 -20.26
CA HIS A 39 -7.83 -7.35 -21.55
C HIS A 39 -8.88 -8.46 -21.73
N ASN A 40 -8.74 -9.57 -21.00
CA ASN A 40 -9.64 -10.73 -21.09
C ASN A 40 -10.53 -10.91 -19.84
N GLU A 41 -10.52 -9.95 -18.92
CA GLU A 41 -11.31 -10.03 -17.69
C GLU A 41 -12.64 -9.33 -17.87
N CYS A 42 -13.70 -9.98 -17.40
CA CYS A 42 -15.05 -9.45 -17.44
C CYS A 42 -15.87 -9.99 -16.25
N TYR A 43 -16.52 -9.09 -15.54
CA TYR A 43 -17.38 -9.44 -14.39
C TYR A 43 -18.78 -8.85 -14.56
N PRO A 44 -19.58 -9.35 -15.52
CA PRO A 44 -20.88 -8.75 -15.85
C PRO A 44 -21.89 -8.79 -14.69
N SER A 45 -21.78 -9.79 -13.81
CA SER A 45 -22.61 -9.89 -12.61
C SER A 45 -22.00 -9.24 -11.37
N GLY A 46 -20.79 -8.66 -11.51
CA GLY A 46 -20.02 -8.17 -10.37
C GLY A 46 -19.35 -9.28 -9.57
N ILE A 47 -18.71 -8.92 -8.46
CA ILE A 47 -18.02 -9.83 -7.53
C ILE A 47 -18.44 -9.54 -6.09
N GLY A 48 -18.29 -10.54 -5.22
CA GLY A 48 -18.39 -10.39 -3.78
C GLY A 48 -17.06 -10.03 -3.12
N GLU A 49 -17.10 -9.66 -1.84
CA GLU A 49 -15.90 -9.30 -1.08
C GLU A 49 -14.89 -10.45 -0.96
N THR A 50 -15.36 -11.70 -0.87
CA THR A 50 -14.49 -12.88 -0.82
C THR A 50 -13.67 -13.01 -2.11
N GLU A 51 -14.33 -12.92 -3.26
CA GLU A 51 -13.65 -12.99 -4.56
C GLU A 51 -12.70 -11.79 -4.75
N ALA A 52 -13.14 -10.57 -4.41
CA ALA A 52 -12.31 -9.38 -4.45
C ALA A 52 -11.06 -9.51 -3.55
N SER A 53 -11.19 -10.17 -2.40
CA SER A 53 -10.05 -10.44 -1.51
C SER A 53 -9.04 -11.41 -2.12
N VAL A 54 -9.51 -12.42 -2.84
CA VAL A 54 -8.63 -13.35 -3.57
C VAL A 54 -7.89 -12.62 -4.69
N ILE A 55 -8.58 -11.79 -5.45
CA ILE A 55 -7.97 -10.95 -6.51
C ILE A 55 -6.92 -10.02 -5.90
N LEU A 56 -7.23 -9.34 -4.79
CA LEU A 56 -6.30 -8.46 -4.11
C LEU A 56 -5.02 -9.19 -3.67
N LEU A 57 -5.12 -10.44 -3.18
CA LEU A 57 -3.95 -11.24 -2.82
C LEU A 57 -3.05 -11.56 -4.03
N TRP A 58 -3.60 -11.59 -5.24
CA TRP A 58 -2.79 -11.68 -6.45
C TRP A 58 -2.12 -10.36 -6.79
N ASP A 59 -2.87 -9.26 -6.71
CA ASP A 59 -2.37 -7.92 -7.05
C ASP A 59 -1.22 -7.47 -6.15
N VAL A 60 -1.26 -7.80 -4.86
CA VAL A 60 -0.18 -7.42 -3.92
C VAL A 60 1.13 -8.20 -4.13
N ARG A 61 1.12 -9.30 -4.89
CA ARG A 61 2.33 -10.11 -5.13
C ARG A 61 3.46 -9.33 -5.80
N GLU A 62 3.13 -8.41 -6.68
CA GLU A 62 4.15 -7.56 -7.31
C GLU A 62 4.86 -6.69 -6.25
N ALA A 63 4.10 -6.11 -5.32
CA ALA A 63 4.65 -5.34 -4.21
C ALA A 63 5.52 -6.21 -3.28
N GLU A 64 5.04 -7.40 -2.92
CA GLU A 64 5.81 -8.35 -2.10
C GLU A 64 7.13 -8.75 -2.76
N GLN A 65 7.10 -9.02 -4.06
CA GLN A 65 8.30 -9.35 -4.84
C GLN A 65 9.26 -8.17 -4.94
N ALA A 66 8.73 -6.95 -5.12
CA ALA A 66 9.55 -5.74 -5.15
C ALA A 66 10.28 -5.54 -3.83
N ILE A 67 9.61 -5.71 -2.69
CA ILE A 67 10.22 -5.63 -1.37
C ILE A 67 11.31 -6.67 -1.22
N SER A 68 11.05 -7.93 -1.62
CA SER A 68 12.05 -9.01 -1.55
C SER A 68 13.31 -8.73 -2.38
N ARG A 69 13.19 -7.97 -3.46
CA ARG A 69 14.34 -7.56 -4.31
C ARG A 69 15.07 -6.33 -3.77
N LEU A 70 14.35 -5.38 -3.20
CA LEU A 70 14.87 -4.05 -2.87
C LEU A 70 15.41 -3.94 -1.43
N VAL A 71 14.77 -4.64 -0.49
CA VAL A 71 15.14 -4.60 0.93
C VAL A 71 16.25 -5.60 1.21
N ARG A 72 17.30 -5.14 1.90
CA ARG A 72 18.53 -5.90 2.18
C ARG A 72 18.74 -6.19 3.66
N VAL A 73 17.76 -5.83 4.49
CA VAL A 73 17.80 -6.00 5.94
C VAL A 73 16.60 -6.82 6.40
N GLU A 74 16.67 -7.37 7.61
CA GLU A 74 15.55 -8.10 8.18
C GLU A 74 14.38 -7.16 8.50
N LEU A 75 13.16 -7.65 8.32
CA LEU A 75 11.92 -6.94 8.60
C LEU A 75 11.09 -7.69 9.63
N THR A 76 10.43 -6.93 10.51
CA THR A 76 9.28 -7.45 11.25
C THR A 76 8.09 -7.59 10.34
N GLN A 77 7.06 -8.33 10.76
CA GLN A 77 5.82 -8.45 9.97
C GLN A 77 5.16 -7.09 9.74
N GLY A 78 5.11 -6.23 10.77
CA GLY A 78 4.51 -4.89 10.63
C GLY A 78 5.27 -3.98 9.67
N GLN A 79 6.59 -4.08 9.63
CA GLN A 79 7.42 -3.35 8.65
C GLN A 79 7.19 -3.86 7.23
N PHE A 80 7.09 -5.16 7.06
CA PHE A 80 6.78 -5.76 5.77
C PHE A 80 5.39 -5.34 5.28
N ASP A 81 4.37 -5.42 6.11
CA ASP A 81 3.00 -5.04 5.79
C ASP A 81 2.89 -3.55 5.38
N ALA A 82 3.55 -2.68 6.14
CA ALA A 82 3.61 -1.25 5.82
C ALA A 82 4.28 -0.98 4.46
N LEU A 83 5.38 -1.68 4.16
CA LEU A 83 6.06 -1.57 2.87
C LEU A 83 5.22 -2.12 1.71
N VAL A 84 4.47 -3.21 1.93
CA VAL A 84 3.57 -3.76 0.91
C VAL A 84 2.48 -2.75 0.59
N ASP A 85 1.81 -2.17 1.61
CA ASP A 85 0.78 -1.15 1.39
C ASP A 85 1.35 0.09 0.68
N PHE A 86 2.50 0.60 1.13
CA PHE A 86 3.21 1.70 0.49
C PHE A 86 3.51 1.42 -0.99
N THR A 87 4.07 0.25 -1.27
CA THR A 87 4.48 -0.14 -2.62
C THR A 87 3.28 -0.39 -3.52
N PHE A 88 2.22 -1.01 -2.99
CA PHE A 88 0.95 -1.20 -3.69
C PHE A 88 0.32 0.14 -4.09
N ASN A 89 0.33 1.11 -3.18
CA ASN A 89 -0.24 2.44 -3.41
C ASN A 89 0.58 3.31 -4.38
N LEU A 90 1.91 3.31 -4.24
CA LEU A 90 2.79 4.28 -4.92
C LEU A 90 3.64 3.67 -6.04
N GLY A 91 3.78 2.36 -6.06
CA GLY A 91 4.59 1.62 -7.03
C GLY A 91 6.02 1.35 -6.57
N SER A 92 6.59 0.28 -7.10
CA SER A 92 7.93 -0.21 -6.76
C SER A 92 9.04 0.77 -7.16
N SER A 93 8.86 1.53 -8.24
CA SER A 93 9.84 2.53 -8.69
C SER A 93 10.00 3.67 -7.69
N ARG A 94 8.92 4.11 -7.06
CA ARG A 94 8.95 5.15 -6.02
C ARG A 94 9.63 4.63 -4.76
N LEU A 95 9.36 3.41 -4.36
CA LEU A 95 10.08 2.79 -3.26
C LEU A 95 11.57 2.71 -3.56
N ALA A 96 11.96 2.22 -4.74
CA ALA A 96 13.36 2.06 -5.15
C ALA A 96 14.19 3.34 -5.07
N GLY A 97 13.59 4.49 -5.44
CA GLY A 97 14.22 5.80 -5.41
C GLY A 97 14.04 6.58 -4.11
N SER A 98 13.43 6.00 -3.07
CA SER A 98 13.06 6.74 -1.86
C SER A 98 14.18 6.83 -0.82
N THR A 99 14.17 7.93 -0.06
CA THR A 99 14.97 8.08 1.16
C THR A 99 14.60 7.03 2.20
N LEU A 100 13.32 6.62 2.24
CA LEU A 100 12.81 5.55 3.08
C LEU A 100 13.62 4.26 2.86
N LEU A 101 13.72 3.78 1.62
CA LEU A 101 14.46 2.55 1.31
C LEU A 101 15.95 2.68 1.62
N HIS A 102 16.54 3.84 1.35
CA HIS A 102 17.94 4.10 1.68
C HIS A 102 18.17 4.02 3.20
N ALA A 103 17.35 4.70 3.99
CA ALA A 103 17.43 4.68 5.44
C ALA A 103 17.26 3.23 5.98
N LEU A 104 16.27 2.50 5.46
CA LEU A 104 16.01 1.13 5.86
C LEU A 104 17.21 0.21 5.57
N ASN A 105 17.75 0.25 4.35
CA ASN A 105 18.86 -0.61 3.93
C ASN A 105 20.20 -0.27 4.62
N THR A 106 20.30 0.89 5.24
CA THR A 106 21.42 1.29 6.09
C THR A 106 21.18 1.04 7.59
N GLY A 107 20.06 0.38 7.93
CA GLY A 107 19.75 -0.03 9.31
C GLY A 107 19.07 1.06 10.16
N HIS A 108 18.67 2.18 9.56
CA HIS A 108 18.01 3.29 10.25
C HIS A 108 16.48 3.14 10.22
N TYR A 109 15.96 2.14 10.92
CA TYR A 109 14.54 1.77 10.91
C TYR A 109 13.60 2.89 11.38
N ASP A 110 13.99 3.66 12.41
CA ASP A 110 13.18 4.77 12.92
C ASP A 110 13.10 5.93 11.92
N LEU A 111 14.20 6.21 11.21
CA LEU A 111 14.21 7.20 10.14
C LEU A 111 13.34 6.73 8.98
N ALA A 112 13.44 5.47 8.59
CA ALA A 112 12.60 4.89 7.54
C ALA A 112 11.10 5.02 7.88
N ALA A 113 10.71 4.75 9.13
CA ALA A 113 9.34 4.92 9.60
C ALA A 113 8.85 6.37 9.45
N THR A 114 9.68 7.36 9.82
CA THR A 114 9.35 8.77 9.67
C THR A 114 9.26 9.21 8.21
N GLU A 115 10.08 8.64 7.35
CA GLU A 115 10.04 8.92 5.90
C GLU A 115 8.74 8.45 5.24
N LEU A 116 8.05 7.42 5.76
CA LEU A 116 6.70 7.05 5.31
C LEU A 116 5.75 8.25 5.34
N LEU A 117 5.76 9.01 6.44
CA LEU A 117 4.83 10.11 6.68
C LEU A 117 4.95 11.26 5.67
N ARG A 118 6.06 11.36 4.97
CA ARG A 118 6.31 12.41 3.96
C ARG A 118 5.58 12.17 2.63
N TRP A 119 5.00 10.99 2.43
CA TRP A 119 4.32 10.60 1.19
C TRP A 119 2.80 10.83 1.26
N ASP A 120 2.41 12.02 1.69
CA ASP A 120 1.03 12.44 1.92
C ASP A 120 0.53 13.49 0.90
N HIS A 121 1.32 13.78 -0.13
CA HIS A 121 1.01 14.80 -1.13
C HIS A 121 0.67 14.19 -2.49
N ALA A 122 -0.21 14.86 -3.22
CA ALA A 122 -0.40 14.71 -4.66
C ALA A 122 0.01 16.04 -5.34
N GLY A 123 1.18 16.03 -5.99
CA GLY A 123 1.82 17.25 -6.43
C GLY A 123 2.24 18.12 -5.24
N GLU A 124 1.82 19.37 -5.21
CA GLU A 124 2.13 20.32 -4.13
C GLU A 124 1.10 20.32 -2.99
N HIS A 125 0.02 19.54 -3.11
CA HIS A 125 -1.09 19.53 -2.14
C HIS A 125 -1.06 18.31 -1.24
N GLU A 126 -1.18 18.54 0.08
CA GLU A 126 -1.44 17.51 1.06
C GLU A 126 -2.82 16.88 0.80
N VAL A 127 -2.90 15.54 0.83
CA VAL A 127 -4.14 14.78 0.65
C VAL A 127 -4.47 14.04 1.93
N ALA A 128 -5.59 14.36 2.55
CA ALA A 128 -6.01 13.81 3.83
C ALA A 128 -6.07 12.27 3.83
N ALA A 129 -6.52 11.66 2.73
CA ALA A 129 -6.57 10.20 2.59
C ALA A 129 -5.17 9.58 2.55
N LEU A 130 -4.21 10.21 1.87
CA LEU A 130 -2.81 9.77 1.85
C LEU A 130 -2.17 9.93 3.21
N LYS A 131 -2.40 11.03 3.89
CA LYS A 131 -1.91 11.28 5.25
C LYS A 131 -2.40 10.21 6.23
N ALA A 132 -3.69 9.90 6.20
CA ALA A 132 -4.28 8.84 7.02
C ALA A 132 -3.66 7.47 6.71
N ARG A 133 -3.47 7.15 5.44
CA ARG A 133 -2.84 5.89 5.01
C ARG A 133 -1.40 5.77 5.53
N ARG A 134 -0.60 6.80 5.39
CA ARG A 134 0.79 6.84 5.92
C ARG A 134 0.82 6.69 7.44
N ALA A 135 -0.13 7.29 8.16
CA ALA A 135 -0.24 7.14 9.61
C ALA A 135 -0.54 5.68 10.02
N GLU A 136 -1.40 4.98 9.28
CA GLU A 136 -1.66 3.55 9.51
C GLU A 136 -0.45 2.67 9.20
N GLU A 137 0.28 2.95 8.12
CA GLU A 137 1.55 2.28 7.81
C GLU A 137 2.58 2.49 8.93
N PHE A 138 2.73 3.73 9.41
CA PHE A 138 3.61 4.06 10.53
C PHE A 138 3.21 3.30 11.79
N ARG A 139 1.91 3.16 12.08
CA ARG A 139 1.40 2.39 13.21
C ARG A 139 1.75 0.90 13.09
N LEU A 140 1.56 0.30 11.91
CA LEU A 140 1.97 -1.09 11.66
C LEU A 140 3.48 -1.27 11.84
N TRP A 141 4.28 -0.33 11.32
CA TRP A 141 5.73 -0.38 11.39
C TRP A 141 6.27 -0.33 12.82
N THR A 142 5.76 0.61 13.61
CA THR A 142 6.30 0.94 14.94
C THR A 142 5.52 0.30 16.09
N GLY A 143 4.29 -0.15 15.86
CA GLY A 143 3.33 -0.51 16.91
C GLY A 143 2.84 0.71 17.72
N LYS A 144 3.05 1.94 17.22
CA LYS A 144 2.73 3.20 17.90
C LYS A 144 1.92 4.11 16.98
N GLU A 145 1.08 4.97 17.56
CA GLU A 145 0.42 6.04 16.82
C GLU A 145 1.44 7.05 16.31
N ALA A 146 1.24 7.55 15.08
CA ALA A 146 1.99 8.68 14.57
C ALA A 146 1.70 9.91 15.46
N LYS A 147 2.73 10.57 15.96
CA LYS A 147 2.51 11.83 16.69
C LYS A 147 1.92 12.84 15.71
N GLN A 148 0.72 13.34 16.03
CA GLN A 148 0.23 14.54 15.38
C GLN A 148 1.18 15.68 15.80
N GLU A 149 1.90 16.24 14.84
CA GLU A 149 2.53 17.53 15.06
C GLU A 149 1.39 18.51 15.34
N ALA A 150 1.38 19.03 16.55
CA ALA A 150 0.46 20.11 16.92
C ALA A 150 0.76 21.28 15.99
N ALA A 151 -0.24 21.65 15.22
CA ALA A 151 -0.18 22.81 14.33
C ALA A 151 0.02 24.10 15.13
#